data_714a58c16509face182ee7cd6f8f0699
#
_entry.id   714a58c16509face182ee7cd6f8f0699
#
_cell.length_a   1.000
_cell.length_b   1.000
_cell.length_c   1.000
_cell.angle_alpha   90.00
_cell.angle_beta   90.00
_cell.angle_gamma   90.00
#
_symmetry.space_group_name_H-M   'P 1'
#
loop_
_entity.id
_entity.type
_entity.pdbx_description
1 polymer ?
#
loop_
_entity_poly.entity_id
_entity_poly.type
_entity_poly.pdbx_seq_one_letter_code
_entity_poly.pdbx_strand_id
1 'polypeptide(L)'
;MTNNKMVKLTPNASYSLAIELSYPNQPGMLAKITSAIAQAGGSLGDILLQVQTHDTIQRQFIVDAYSSEQGEEILAVLEQIPALNVLRVSDRTFALHEGGKIRIHSRIPVKSQSDLAMAYTPGVGRVCRAIADDPEKVFSLTIKGNTVAVVTDGSAVLGLGNLGAAGALPVMEGKALLFKEFAGLEAFPLCLDTQDPEEIITTVKQIAPVFGGINLEDISAPRCFEIERRLKAELDIPVFHDDQHGTAIVVMAALLNALSLVKKALQDVKIVINGAGAAGIAIGQLLKRAGAIPERIILCDRQGIVSTTRDNLTPQKQELAVTETGSLADAMKKADIFIGVSAPNVVTPEMVSAMNSDPVIMAMSNPIPEIQPELIADRVAVCATGRSDYPNQINNVLVFPGIFKWALASWVNDITDEMKIAAAEGLASAVEHPTTDKIIPGPFEPWIADIVANAVKNAA
;
A
#
# COMPACT_ATOMS: atom_id res chain seq x y z
N MET A 1 -30.16 24.13 10.83
CA MET A 1 -29.14 24.58 9.84
C MET A 1 -27.85 23.85 10.19
N THR A 2 -27.66 22.71 9.60
CA THR A 2 -26.45 21.88 9.78
C THR A 2 -25.31 22.53 9.05
N ASN A 3 -24.36 23.08 9.80
CA ASN A 3 -23.09 23.57 9.29
C ASN A 3 -22.32 22.37 8.71
N ASN A 4 -22.49 22.15 7.43
CA ASN A 4 -21.69 21.22 6.66
C ASN A 4 -20.29 21.85 6.54
N LYS A 5 -19.42 21.66 7.55
CA LYS A 5 -18.00 21.95 7.39
C LYS A 5 -17.49 20.97 6.34
N MET A 6 -17.47 21.43 5.09
CA MET A 6 -16.72 20.71 4.05
C MET A 6 -15.32 20.49 4.58
N VAL A 7 -14.93 19.23 4.66
CA VAL A 7 -13.58 18.82 5.04
C VAL A 7 -12.63 19.45 4.05
N LYS A 8 -11.76 20.32 4.52
CA LYS A 8 -10.79 21.00 3.68
C LYS A 8 -9.70 19.98 3.37
N LEU A 9 -9.77 19.38 2.19
CA LEU A 9 -8.67 18.55 1.69
C LEU A 9 -7.40 19.39 1.66
N THR A 10 -6.30 18.85 2.17
CA THR A 10 -5.00 19.54 2.18
C THR A 10 -4.24 19.27 0.90
N PRO A 11 -3.59 20.30 0.30
CA PRO A 11 -2.67 20.08 -0.82
C PRO A 11 -1.59 19.05 -0.48
N ASN A 12 -1.26 18.19 -1.44
CA ASN A 12 -0.25 17.13 -1.25
C ASN A 12 0.45 16.81 -2.58
N ALA A 13 1.56 16.10 -2.50
CA ALA A 13 2.40 15.78 -3.64
C ALA A 13 1.74 14.90 -4.72
N SER A 14 0.60 14.26 -4.45
CA SER A 14 -0.13 13.45 -5.44
C SER A 14 -0.77 14.30 -6.53
N TYR A 15 -1.00 15.59 -6.25
CA TYR A 15 -1.56 16.58 -7.18
C TYR A 15 -0.58 17.75 -7.36
N SER A 16 0.69 17.44 -7.60
CA SER A 16 1.76 18.42 -7.70
C SER A 16 1.97 18.86 -9.14
N LEU A 17 1.95 20.17 -9.37
CA LEU A 17 2.19 20.82 -10.67
C LEU A 17 3.55 21.49 -10.70
N ALA A 18 4.26 21.33 -11.81
CA ALA A 18 5.41 22.17 -12.15
C ALA A 18 4.95 23.20 -13.20
N ILE A 19 4.89 24.48 -12.80
CA ILE A 19 4.37 25.57 -13.61
C ILE A 19 5.51 26.49 -13.99
N GLU A 20 5.83 26.58 -15.28
CA GLU A 20 6.83 27.50 -15.80
C GLU A 20 6.17 28.82 -16.20
N LEU A 21 6.57 29.90 -15.54
CA LEU A 21 6.01 31.23 -15.71
C LEU A 21 7.07 32.19 -16.23
N SER A 22 6.66 33.07 -17.18
CA SER A 22 7.45 34.21 -17.64
C SER A 22 6.71 35.50 -17.30
N TYR A 23 7.43 36.46 -16.73
CA TYR A 23 6.87 37.73 -16.29
C TYR A 23 7.93 38.85 -16.27
N PRO A 24 7.53 40.16 -16.26
CA PRO A 24 8.43 41.27 -16.20
C PRO A 24 9.36 41.25 -14.98
N ASN A 25 10.60 41.60 -15.16
CA ASN A 25 11.58 41.71 -14.07
C ASN A 25 11.33 42.99 -13.26
N GLN A 26 10.24 43.01 -12.51
CA GLN A 26 9.77 44.13 -11.71
C GLN A 26 9.49 43.73 -10.26
N PRO A 27 9.78 44.61 -9.29
CA PRO A 27 9.42 44.38 -7.89
C PRO A 27 7.93 44.12 -7.73
N GLY A 28 7.60 43.12 -6.89
CA GLY A 28 6.22 42.77 -6.56
C GLY A 28 5.59 41.69 -7.44
N MET A 29 6.14 41.34 -8.62
CA MET A 29 5.57 40.28 -9.46
C MET A 29 5.58 38.92 -8.76
N LEU A 30 6.67 38.54 -8.11
CA LEU A 30 6.73 37.28 -7.37
C LEU A 30 5.69 37.25 -6.24
N ALA A 31 5.51 38.35 -5.51
CA ALA A 31 4.50 38.44 -4.45
C ALA A 31 3.08 38.28 -4.99
N LYS A 32 2.75 38.84 -6.17
CA LYS A 32 1.44 38.66 -6.80
C LYS A 32 1.18 37.20 -7.17
N ILE A 33 2.19 36.53 -7.75
CA ILE A 33 2.11 35.11 -8.16
C ILE A 33 1.87 34.23 -6.93
N THR A 34 2.72 34.35 -5.89
CA THR A 34 2.60 33.52 -4.68
C THR A 34 1.32 33.80 -3.90
N SER A 35 0.86 35.05 -3.88
CA SER A 35 -0.43 35.40 -3.26
C SER A 35 -1.62 34.81 -4.02
N ALA A 36 -1.58 34.77 -5.35
CA ALA A 36 -2.64 34.17 -6.16
C ALA A 36 -2.73 32.65 -5.92
N ILE A 37 -1.59 31.96 -5.89
CA ILE A 37 -1.52 30.52 -5.57
C ILE A 37 -2.10 30.25 -4.18
N ALA A 38 -1.69 31.03 -3.17
CA ALA A 38 -2.17 30.87 -1.80
C ALA A 38 -3.68 31.16 -1.67
N GLN A 39 -4.21 32.18 -2.36
CA GLN A 39 -5.65 32.52 -2.38
C GLN A 39 -6.48 31.40 -3.03
N ALA A 40 -5.95 30.74 -4.06
CA ALA A 40 -6.56 29.55 -4.65
C ALA A 40 -6.38 28.28 -3.81
N GLY A 41 -5.74 28.38 -2.63
CA GLY A 41 -5.56 27.29 -1.69
C GLY A 41 -4.44 26.32 -2.05
N GLY A 42 -3.58 26.64 -3.04
CA GLY A 42 -2.42 25.86 -3.40
C GLY A 42 -1.29 25.97 -2.35
N SER A 43 -0.55 24.91 -2.13
CA SER A 43 0.67 24.89 -1.32
C SER A 43 1.89 25.06 -2.21
N LEU A 44 2.72 26.07 -1.90
CA LEU A 44 3.89 26.41 -2.69
C LEU A 44 5.11 25.63 -2.18
N GLY A 45 5.72 24.86 -3.07
CA GLY A 45 7.00 24.20 -2.87
C GLY A 45 8.17 25.04 -3.41
N ASP A 46 9.08 24.39 -4.14
CA ASP A 46 10.27 25.03 -4.70
C ASP A 46 9.94 26.08 -5.76
N ILE A 47 10.74 27.15 -5.80
CA ILE A 47 10.72 28.17 -6.85
C ILE A 47 12.11 28.22 -7.46
N LEU A 48 12.23 27.76 -8.71
CA LEU A 48 13.51 27.63 -9.41
C LEU A 48 13.63 28.72 -10.48
N LEU A 49 14.71 29.52 -10.41
CA LEU A 49 15.04 30.48 -11.44
C LEU A 49 15.58 29.74 -12.68
N GLN A 50 14.91 29.91 -13.83
CA GLN A 50 15.31 29.31 -15.10
C GLN A 50 16.11 30.32 -15.94
N VAL A 51 15.52 31.49 -16.18
CA VAL A 51 16.14 32.56 -16.99
C VAL A 51 15.87 33.90 -16.33
N GLN A 52 16.86 34.78 -16.32
CA GLN A 52 16.70 36.17 -15.93
C GLN A 52 17.38 37.07 -16.93
N THR A 53 16.64 38.01 -17.47
CA THR A 53 17.15 39.09 -18.32
C THR A 53 16.90 40.44 -17.64
N HIS A 54 17.27 41.55 -18.33
CA HIS A 54 16.95 42.89 -17.85
C HIS A 54 15.41 43.09 -17.73
N ASP A 55 14.64 42.58 -18.70
CA ASP A 55 13.22 42.87 -18.85
C ASP A 55 12.30 41.75 -18.36
N THR A 56 12.78 40.50 -18.37
CA THR A 56 11.95 39.33 -18.07
C THR A 56 12.62 38.33 -17.12
N ILE A 57 11.80 37.64 -16.34
CA ILE A 57 12.19 36.51 -15.51
C ILE A 57 11.35 35.29 -15.90
N GLN A 58 12.01 34.13 -16.01
CA GLN A 58 11.34 32.84 -16.12
C GLN A 58 11.65 32.03 -14.88
N ARG A 59 10.62 31.50 -14.22
CA ARG A 59 10.75 30.62 -13.07
C ARG A 59 9.80 29.43 -13.19
N GLN A 60 10.25 28.32 -12.65
CA GLN A 60 9.41 27.16 -12.40
C GLN A 60 8.93 27.21 -10.95
N PHE A 61 7.64 27.02 -10.75
CA PHE A 61 6.98 26.93 -9.45
C PHE A 61 6.48 25.50 -9.27
N ILE A 62 6.82 24.88 -8.15
CA ILE A 62 6.20 23.62 -7.73
C ILE A 62 5.03 23.97 -6.83
N VAL A 63 3.84 23.53 -7.21
CA VAL A 63 2.60 23.86 -6.52
C VAL A 63 1.82 22.58 -6.27
N ASP A 64 1.56 22.28 -5.01
CA ASP A 64 0.72 21.16 -4.62
C ASP A 64 -0.73 21.62 -4.49
N ALA A 65 -1.64 20.81 -5.02
CA ALA A 65 -3.09 20.95 -4.92
C ALA A 65 -3.69 19.79 -4.10
N TYR A 66 -4.96 19.87 -3.76
CA TYR A 66 -5.67 18.76 -3.12
C TYR A 66 -6.47 17.91 -4.12
N SER A 67 -6.64 18.37 -5.35
CA SER A 67 -7.29 17.67 -6.47
C SER A 67 -6.84 18.23 -7.81
N SER A 68 -7.16 17.52 -8.89
CA SER A 68 -6.90 17.98 -10.25
C SER A 68 -7.68 19.26 -10.59
N GLU A 69 -8.92 19.36 -10.13
CA GLU A 69 -9.78 20.52 -10.35
C GLU A 69 -9.22 21.77 -9.67
N GLN A 70 -8.69 21.65 -8.45
CA GLN A 70 -8.01 22.77 -7.80
C GLN A 70 -6.74 23.17 -8.56
N GLY A 71 -6.02 22.22 -9.13
CA GLY A 71 -4.89 22.51 -10.01
C GLY A 71 -5.29 23.40 -11.21
N GLU A 72 -6.43 23.11 -11.84
CA GLU A 72 -7.01 23.93 -12.90
C GLU A 72 -7.43 25.31 -12.41
N GLU A 73 -8.05 25.43 -11.22
CA GLU A 73 -8.40 26.71 -10.60
C GLU A 73 -7.15 27.57 -10.34
N ILE A 74 -6.07 26.98 -9.84
CA ILE A 74 -4.78 27.68 -9.62
C ILE A 74 -4.25 28.24 -10.95
N LEU A 75 -4.27 27.45 -12.02
CA LEU A 75 -3.85 27.91 -13.33
C LEU A 75 -4.70 29.06 -13.85
N ALA A 76 -6.02 28.95 -13.73
CA ALA A 76 -6.96 29.98 -14.17
C ALA A 76 -6.73 31.32 -13.45
N VAL A 77 -6.41 31.30 -12.14
CA VAL A 77 -6.09 32.52 -11.37
C VAL A 77 -4.74 33.11 -11.80
N LEU A 78 -3.75 32.28 -12.10
CA LEU A 78 -2.45 32.76 -12.58
C LEU A 78 -2.55 33.43 -13.96
N GLU A 79 -3.34 32.89 -14.87
CA GLU A 79 -3.58 33.45 -16.20
C GLU A 79 -4.24 34.85 -16.17
N GLN A 80 -4.93 35.19 -15.08
CA GLN A 80 -5.54 36.52 -14.89
C GLN A 80 -4.55 37.59 -14.45
N ILE A 81 -3.31 37.24 -14.07
CA ILE A 81 -2.30 38.21 -13.63
C ILE A 81 -1.76 38.97 -14.86
N PRO A 82 -1.90 40.32 -14.91
CA PRO A 82 -1.40 41.08 -16.05
C PRO A 82 0.09 40.90 -16.30
N ALA A 83 0.46 40.69 -17.55
CA ALA A 83 1.82 40.48 -18.03
C ALA A 83 2.51 39.19 -17.52
N LEU A 84 1.78 38.26 -16.92
CA LEU A 84 2.23 36.91 -16.64
C LEU A 84 1.90 36.01 -17.83
N ASN A 85 2.84 35.19 -18.24
CA ASN A 85 2.63 34.15 -19.25
C ASN A 85 2.94 32.79 -18.66
N VAL A 86 1.98 31.88 -18.72
CA VAL A 86 2.20 30.46 -18.44
C VAL A 86 2.87 29.82 -19.67
N LEU A 87 4.14 29.41 -19.51
CA LEU A 87 4.91 28.84 -20.63
C LEU A 87 4.65 27.33 -20.75
N ARG A 88 4.62 26.64 -19.60
CA ARG A 88 4.43 25.21 -19.54
C ARG A 88 3.80 24.81 -18.21
N VAL A 89 2.96 23.81 -18.24
CA VAL A 89 2.42 23.12 -17.05
C VAL A 89 2.72 21.64 -17.22
N SER A 90 3.22 21.01 -16.17
CA SER A 90 3.44 19.57 -16.12
C SER A 90 2.91 19.04 -14.80
N ASP A 91 2.05 18.04 -14.87
CA ASP A 91 1.68 17.24 -13.72
C ASP A 91 2.87 16.34 -13.36
N ARG A 92 3.42 16.50 -12.15
CA ARG A 92 4.62 15.80 -11.71
C ARG A 92 4.40 14.32 -11.51
N THR A 93 3.17 13.92 -11.14
CA THR A 93 2.80 12.50 -11.01
C THR A 93 2.82 11.83 -12.37
N PHE A 94 2.18 12.42 -13.37
CA PHE A 94 2.22 11.88 -14.74
C PHE A 94 3.63 11.88 -15.33
N ALA A 95 4.38 12.95 -15.14
CA ALA A 95 5.78 13.04 -15.61
C ALA A 95 6.68 11.96 -15.00
N LEU A 96 6.46 11.60 -13.74
CA LEU A 96 7.17 10.50 -13.08
C LEU A 96 6.88 9.14 -13.73
N HIS A 97 5.71 8.97 -14.32
CA HIS A 97 5.29 7.71 -14.96
C HIS A 97 5.66 7.63 -16.44
N GLU A 98 6.08 8.73 -17.09
CA GLU A 98 6.48 8.72 -18.49
C GLU A 98 7.65 7.75 -18.75
N GLY A 99 7.42 6.77 -19.64
CA GLY A 99 8.39 5.72 -19.96
C GLY A 99 8.51 4.59 -18.92
N GLY A 100 7.62 4.56 -17.92
CA GLY A 100 7.61 3.55 -16.87
C GLY A 100 8.58 3.85 -15.72
N LYS A 101 8.40 3.16 -14.58
CA LYS A 101 9.18 3.37 -13.36
C LYS A 101 10.30 2.37 -13.17
N ILE A 102 10.34 1.32 -13.97
CA ILE A 102 11.35 0.25 -13.89
C ILE A 102 12.01 0.03 -15.23
N ARG A 103 13.21 -0.54 -15.20
CA ARG A 103 13.92 -0.97 -16.40
C ARG A 103 14.76 -2.21 -16.10
N ILE A 104 15.06 -3.01 -17.15
CA ILE A 104 15.94 -4.17 -17.04
C ILE A 104 17.36 -3.74 -17.35
N HIS A 105 18.30 -4.14 -16.51
CA HIS A 105 19.72 -3.91 -16.68
C HIS A 105 20.51 -5.23 -16.69
N SER A 106 21.50 -5.31 -17.58
CA SER A 106 22.50 -6.36 -17.56
C SER A 106 23.37 -6.25 -16.29
N ARG A 107 23.54 -7.37 -15.55
CA ARG A 107 24.45 -7.44 -14.39
C ARG A 107 25.92 -7.50 -14.76
N ILE A 108 26.22 -7.99 -15.96
CA ILE A 108 27.59 -8.17 -16.46
C ILE A 108 27.75 -7.48 -17.80
N PRO A 109 28.89 -6.85 -18.05
CA PRO A 109 29.18 -6.33 -19.37
C PRO A 109 29.59 -7.46 -20.33
N VAL A 110 29.27 -7.32 -21.62
CA VAL A 110 29.78 -8.16 -22.70
C VAL A 110 30.64 -7.29 -23.60
N LYS A 111 31.98 -7.36 -23.49
CA LYS A 111 32.94 -6.50 -24.19
C LYS A 111 33.95 -7.27 -25.04
N SER A 112 33.95 -8.60 -24.94
CA SER A 112 34.89 -9.45 -25.67
C SER A 112 34.21 -10.73 -26.18
N GLN A 113 34.86 -11.43 -27.10
CA GLN A 113 34.44 -12.75 -27.54
C GLN A 113 34.46 -13.77 -26.38
N SER A 114 35.39 -13.60 -25.45
CA SER A 114 35.45 -14.43 -24.26
C SER A 114 34.23 -14.24 -23.37
N ASP A 115 33.80 -12.98 -23.13
CA ASP A 115 32.60 -12.67 -22.35
C ASP A 115 31.36 -13.27 -23.02
N LEU A 116 31.25 -13.12 -24.35
CA LEU A 116 30.14 -13.70 -25.11
C LEU A 116 30.14 -15.24 -25.03
N ALA A 117 31.29 -15.90 -25.12
CA ALA A 117 31.40 -17.33 -25.03
C ALA A 117 31.04 -17.87 -23.65
N MET A 118 31.32 -17.13 -22.57
CA MET A 118 30.96 -17.48 -21.20
C MET A 118 29.49 -17.20 -20.90
N ALA A 119 29.02 -16.00 -21.28
CA ALA A 119 27.68 -15.54 -20.94
C ALA A 119 26.58 -16.18 -21.81
N TYR A 120 26.92 -16.61 -23.01
CA TYR A 120 25.96 -17.18 -23.97
C TYR A 120 26.50 -18.50 -24.56
N THR A 121 26.84 -18.55 -25.83
CA THR A 121 27.29 -19.78 -26.49
C THR A 121 28.82 -19.83 -26.68
N PRO A 122 29.48 -20.93 -26.34
CA PRO A 122 28.96 -22.25 -25.90
C PRO A 122 28.85 -22.44 -24.39
N GLY A 123 29.38 -21.52 -23.57
CA GLY A 123 29.55 -21.67 -22.13
C GLY A 123 28.27 -21.92 -21.36
N VAL A 124 27.18 -21.23 -21.70
CA VAL A 124 25.87 -21.34 -21.05
C VAL A 124 25.28 -22.75 -21.07
N GLY A 125 25.63 -23.54 -22.10
CA GLY A 125 25.18 -24.94 -22.20
C GLY A 125 25.66 -25.82 -21.03
N ARG A 126 26.82 -25.51 -20.41
CA ARG A 126 27.31 -26.21 -19.22
C ARG A 126 26.44 -25.85 -17.99
N VAL A 127 25.99 -24.57 -17.88
CA VAL A 127 25.11 -24.14 -16.80
C VAL A 127 23.73 -24.76 -16.95
N CYS A 128 23.18 -24.80 -18.17
CA CYS A 128 21.92 -25.49 -18.44
C CYS A 128 21.93 -26.94 -18.03
N ARG A 129 23.02 -27.68 -18.36
CA ARG A 129 23.18 -29.09 -17.95
C ARG A 129 23.30 -29.23 -16.44
N ALA A 130 24.07 -28.37 -15.78
CA ALA A 130 24.21 -28.40 -14.33
C ALA A 130 22.88 -28.18 -13.59
N ILE A 131 21.98 -27.33 -14.12
CA ILE A 131 20.63 -27.14 -13.58
C ILE A 131 19.73 -28.33 -13.88
N ALA A 132 19.84 -28.95 -15.07
CA ALA A 132 19.08 -30.14 -15.42
C ALA A 132 19.46 -31.37 -14.54
N ASP A 133 20.75 -31.46 -14.18
CA ASP A 133 21.28 -32.53 -13.33
C ASP A 133 20.95 -32.27 -11.83
N ASP A 134 20.80 -31.00 -11.42
CA ASP A 134 20.53 -30.59 -10.05
C ASP A 134 19.63 -29.32 -10.08
N PRO A 135 18.30 -29.47 -10.03
CA PRO A 135 17.34 -28.38 -10.16
C PRO A 135 17.50 -27.25 -9.14
N GLU A 136 18.00 -27.51 -7.92
CA GLU A 136 18.22 -26.49 -6.89
C GLU A 136 19.22 -25.42 -7.35
N LYS A 137 20.12 -25.75 -8.26
CA LYS A 137 21.06 -24.78 -8.83
C LYS A 137 20.41 -23.63 -9.60
N VAL A 138 19.15 -23.77 -9.98
CA VAL A 138 18.41 -22.66 -10.65
C VAL A 138 18.36 -21.40 -9.78
N PHE A 139 18.25 -21.54 -8.47
CA PHE A 139 18.21 -20.41 -7.54
C PHE A 139 19.55 -19.66 -7.45
N SER A 140 20.67 -20.37 -7.55
CA SER A 140 22.02 -19.77 -7.46
C SER A 140 22.60 -19.34 -8.81
N LEU A 141 22.19 -19.98 -9.91
CA LEU A 141 22.78 -19.75 -11.24
C LEU A 141 21.91 -18.89 -12.16
N THR A 142 20.71 -18.49 -11.74
CA THR A 142 19.80 -17.64 -12.53
C THR A 142 19.22 -16.49 -11.69
N ILE A 143 18.41 -15.65 -12.32
CA ILE A 143 17.70 -14.58 -11.64
C ILE A 143 16.60 -15.09 -10.68
N LYS A 144 16.21 -16.37 -10.76
CA LYS A 144 15.14 -16.98 -9.94
C LYS A 144 15.35 -16.74 -8.45
N GLY A 145 16.58 -16.85 -7.97
CA GLY A 145 16.89 -16.69 -6.55
C GLY A 145 16.68 -15.27 -5.98
N ASN A 146 16.42 -14.26 -6.83
CA ASN A 146 16.26 -12.85 -6.41
C ASN A 146 15.13 -12.13 -7.13
N THR A 147 14.19 -12.85 -7.75
CA THR A 147 13.15 -12.23 -8.59
C THR A 147 11.76 -12.65 -8.16
N VAL A 148 10.86 -11.67 -7.97
CA VAL A 148 9.45 -11.85 -7.60
C VAL A 148 8.57 -11.52 -8.80
N ALA A 149 7.54 -12.35 -9.07
CA ALA A 149 6.45 -11.97 -9.96
C ALA A 149 5.40 -11.17 -9.19
N VAL A 150 5.05 -9.97 -9.65
CA VAL A 150 3.93 -9.20 -9.14
C VAL A 150 2.75 -9.41 -10.08
N VAL A 151 1.81 -10.27 -9.67
CA VAL A 151 0.71 -10.75 -10.52
C VAL A 151 -0.61 -10.10 -10.15
N THR A 152 -1.31 -9.57 -11.14
CA THR A 152 -2.64 -8.98 -10.99
C THR A 152 -3.55 -9.32 -12.17
N ASP A 153 -4.87 -9.29 -11.92
CA ASP A 153 -5.90 -9.24 -12.97
C ASP A 153 -6.55 -7.84 -13.08
N GLY A 154 -6.10 -6.89 -12.26
CA GLY A 154 -6.58 -5.52 -12.24
C GLY A 154 -8.01 -5.33 -11.76
N SER A 155 -8.57 -6.29 -11.04
CA SER A 155 -10.00 -6.29 -10.67
C SER A 155 -10.32 -5.54 -9.36
N ALA A 156 -9.30 -5.13 -8.59
CA ALA A 156 -9.46 -4.45 -7.29
C ALA A 156 -8.39 -3.38 -7.03
N VAL A 157 -8.11 -2.55 -8.03
CA VAL A 157 -6.99 -1.60 -8.02
C VAL A 157 -7.22 -0.47 -7.02
N LEU A 158 -6.41 -0.37 -5.97
CA LEU A 158 -6.35 0.77 -5.01
C LEU A 158 -7.71 1.26 -4.46
N GLY A 159 -8.75 0.48 -4.44
CA GLY A 159 -10.10 0.96 -4.07
C GLY A 159 -10.84 1.69 -5.20
N LEU A 160 -10.25 1.87 -6.38
CA LEU A 160 -10.90 2.39 -7.58
C LEU A 160 -11.75 1.32 -8.27
N GLY A 161 -11.60 0.05 -7.86
CA GLY A 161 -12.34 -1.08 -8.40
C GLY A 161 -11.65 -1.73 -9.58
N ASN A 162 -12.44 -2.28 -10.52
CA ASN A 162 -11.95 -3.02 -11.67
C ASN A 162 -11.49 -2.05 -12.78
N LEU A 163 -10.17 -1.86 -12.90
CA LEU A 163 -9.55 -1.06 -13.97
C LEU A 163 -8.97 -1.94 -15.11
N GLY A 164 -8.98 -3.26 -14.93
CA GLY A 164 -8.38 -4.22 -15.86
C GLY A 164 -6.86 -4.23 -15.84
N ALA A 165 -6.29 -5.16 -16.58
CA ALA A 165 -4.85 -5.45 -16.59
C ALA A 165 -3.98 -4.22 -16.93
N ALA A 166 -4.32 -3.50 -17.99
CA ALA A 166 -3.55 -2.33 -18.42
C ALA A 166 -3.65 -1.17 -17.42
N GLY A 167 -4.83 -0.94 -16.83
CA GLY A 167 -5.04 0.09 -15.83
C GLY A 167 -4.30 -0.18 -14.49
N ALA A 168 -4.04 -1.45 -14.18
CA ALA A 168 -3.29 -1.85 -13.00
C ALA A 168 -1.76 -1.72 -13.14
N LEU A 169 -1.23 -1.68 -14.38
CA LEU A 169 0.21 -1.71 -14.63
C LEU A 169 1.00 -0.63 -13.87
N PRO A 170 0.56 0.64 -13.77
CA PRO A 170 1.30 1.64 -12.99
C PRO A 170 1.46 1.29 -11.50
N VAL A 171 0.46 0.63 -10.90
CA VAL A 171 0.54 0.16 -9.51
C VAL A 171 1.54 -0.99 -9.40
N MET A 172 1.50 -1.95 -10.33
CA MET A 172 2.41 -3.10 -10.35
C MET A 172 3.88 -2.69 -10.57
N GLU A 173 4.13 -1.68 -11.42
CA GLU A 173 5.45 -1.06 -11.54
C GLU A 173 5.88 -0.38 -10.23
N GLY A 174 4.95 0.29 -9.55
CA GLY A 174 5.20 0.85 -8.22
C GLY A 174 5.58 -0.23 -7.21
N LYS A 175 4.86 -1.35 -7.18
CA LYS A 175 5.20 -2.50 -6.32
C LYS A 175 6.59 -3.05 -6.64
N ALA A 176 6.93 -3.21 -7.92
CA ALA A 176 8.24 -3.68 -8.35
C ALA A 176 9.37 -2.70 -7.93
N LEU A 177 9.14 -1.39 -8.06
CA LEU A 177 10.04 -0.34 -7.57
C LEU A 177 10.29 -0.49 -6.06
N LEU A 178 9.24 -0.68 -5.26
CA LEU A 178 9.36 -0.81 -3.81
C LEU A 178 10.10 -2.08 -3.39
N PHE A 179 9.93 -3.21 -4.08
CA PHE A 179 10.74 -4.41 -3.89
C PHE A 179 12.23 -4.12 -4.08
N LYS A 180 12.56 -3.34 -5.12
CA LYS A 180 13.95 -2.98 -5.42
C LYS A 180 14.54 -2.06 -4.37
N GLU A 181 13.86 -0.96 -4.08
CA GLU A 181 14.37 0.11 -3.20
C GLU A 181 14.50 -0.33 -1.74
N PHE A 182 13.53 -1.11 -1.22
CA PHE A 182 13.52 -1.49 0.19
C PHE A 182 14.13 -2.86 0.51
N ALA A 183 14.17 -3.78 -0.46
CA ALA A 183 14.67 -5.13 -0.23
C ALA A 183 15.84 -5.55 -1.13
N GLY A 184 16.16 -4.77 -2.16
CA GLY A 184 17.17 -5.13 -3.17
C GLY A 184 16.74 -6.27 -4.09
N LEU A 185 15.46 -6.66 -4.05
CA LEU A 185 14.90 -7.71 -4.89
C LEU A 185 14.54 -7.16 -6.26
N GLU A 186 14.70 -7.99 -7.28
CA GLU A 186 14.13 -7.72 -8.60
C GLU A 186 12.65 -8.14 -8.59
N ALA A 187 11.78 -7.34 -9.19
CA ALA A 187 10.39 -7.72 -9.34
C ALA A 187 9.88 -7.34 -10.73
N PHE A 188 9.00 -8.17 -11.29
CA PHE A 188 8.47 -7.96 -12.62
C PHE A 188 6.92 -7.94 -12.59
N PRO A 189 6.28 -6.87 -13.12
CA PRO A 189 4.83 -6.77 -13.18
C PRO A 189 4.26 -7.69 -14.25
N LEU A 190 3.24 -8.45 -13.89
CA LEU A 190 2.52 -9.39 -14.75
C LEU A 190 1.02 -9.12 -14.62
N CYS A 191 0.52 -8.27 -15.51
CA CYS A 191 -0.90 -7.93 -15.58
C CYS A 191 -1.59 -8.87 -16.55
N LEU A 192 -2.46 -9.75 -16.05
CA LEU A 192 -3.12 -10.79 -16.86
C LEU A 192 -4.45 -10.26 -17.39
N ASP A 193 -4.64 -10.37 -18.70
CA ASP A 193 -5.90 -9.98 -19.37
C ASP A 193 -6.96 -11.07 -19.24
N THR A 194 -7.17 -11.53 -18.01
CA THR A 194 -8.21 -12.49 -17.64
C THR A 194 -8.57 -12.33 -16.18
N GLN A 195 -9.82 -12.62 -15.83
CA GLN A 195 -10.32 -12.68 -14.45
C GLN A 195 -10.82 -14.08 -14.09
N ASP A 196 -10.58 -15.06 -14.94
CA ASP A 196 -10.90 -16.46 -14.69
C ASP A 196 -9.84 -17.07 -13.76
N PRO A 197 -10.22 -17.63 -12.59
CA PRO A 197 -9.26 -18.22 -11.64
C PRO A 197 -8.42 -19.34 -12.23
N GLU A 198 -9.00 -20.18 -13.10
CA GLU A 198 -8.28 -21.30 -13.71
C GLU A 198 -7.20 -20.82 -14.69
N GLU A 199 -7.52 -19.80 -15.48
CA GLU A 199 -6.54 -19.20 -16.40
C GLU A 199 -5.43 -18.50 -15.64
N ILE A 200 -5.73 -17.75 -14.56
CA ILE A 200 -4.75 -17.10 -13.69
C ILE A 200 -3.82 -18.16 -13.08
N ILE A 201 -4.37 -19.19 -12.43
CA ILE A 201 -3.60 -20.25 -11.78
C ILE A 201 -2.72 -20.96 -12.80
N THR A 202 -3.27 -21.33 -13.94
CA THR A 202 -2.53 -22.02 -15.00
C THR A 202 -1.36 -21.16 -15.51
N THR A 203 -1.62 -19.87 -15.77
CA THR A 203 -0.59 -18.94 -16.25
C THR A 203 0.52 -18.76 -15.22
N VAL A 204 0.18 -18.54 -13.96
CA VAL A 204 1.18 -18.37 -12.88
C VAL A 204 2.04 -19.62 -12.73
N LYS A 205 1.46 -20.81 -12.80
CA LYS A 205 2.20 -22.08 -12.76
C LYS A 205 3.18 -22.22 -13.93
N GLN A 206 2.79 -21.79 -15.12
CA GLN A 206 3.64 -21.89 -16.31
C GLN A 206 4.83 -20.94 -16.28
N ILE A 207 4.69 -19.76 -15.65
CA ILE A 207 5.78 -18.78 -15.54
C ILE A 207 6.63 -18.95 -14.26
N ALA A 208 6.14 -19.67 -13.25
CA ALA A 208 6.82 -19.89 -11.97
C ALA A 208 8.28 -20.37 -12.06
N PRO A 209 8.73 -21.14 -13.09
CA PRO A 209 10.13 -21.52 -13.20
C PRO A 209 11.13 -20.36 -13.20
N VAL A 210 10.72 -19.14 -13.59
CA VAL A 210 11.58 -17.95 -13.64
C VAL A 210 11.69 -17.24 -12.29
N PHE A 211 10.69 -17.38 -11.41
CA PHE A 211 10.54 -16.60 -10.20
C PHE A 211 10.84 -17.37 -8.93
N GLY A 212 11.43 -16.69 -7.94
CA GLY A 212 11.66 -17.23 -6.61
C GLY A 212 10.47 -17.06 -5.67
N GLY A 213 9.49 -16.25 -6.06
CA GLY A 213 8.25 -16.03 -5.30
C GLY A 213 7.20 -15.30 -6.12
N ILE A 214 5.95 -15.43 -5.70
CA ILE A 214 4.78 -14.82 -6.34
C ILE A 214 4.11 -13.86 -5.34
N ASN A 215 4.05 -12.58 -5.69
CA ASN A 215 3.21 -11.59 -5.03
C ASN A 215 1.92 -11.41 -5.83
N LEU A 216 0.79 -11.81 -5.26
CA LEU A 216 -0.53 -11.52 -5.83
C LEU A 216 -0.97 -10.14 -5.36
N GLU A 217 -1.52 -9.33 -6.25
CA GLU A 217 -1.87 -7.94 -6.01
C GLU A 217 -3.17 -7.56 -6.69
N ASP A 218 -4.02 -6.76 -6.05
CA ASP A 218 -5.22 -6.14 -6.63
C ASP A 218 -6.21 -7.15 -7.28
N ILE A 219 -6.25 -8.39 -6.77
CA ILE A 219 -7.21 -9.43 -7.20
C ILE A 219 -8.41 -9.41 -6.27
N SER A 220 -9.61 -9.25 -6.82
CA SER A 220 -10.82 -9.08 -6.02
C SER A 220 -11.26 -10.35 -5.27
N ALA A 221 -11.78 -10.15 -4.04
CA ALA A 221 -12.48 -11.22 -3.32
C ALA A 221 -13.84 -11.54 -3.99
N PRO A 222 -14.32 -12.81 -3.95
CA PRO A 222 -13.74 -13.94 -3.18
C PRO A 222 -12.69 -14.76 -3.93
N ARG A 223 -12.49 -14.55 -5.25
CA ARG A 223 -11.62 -15.41 -6.05
C ARG A 223 -10.13 -15.35 -5.65
N CYS A 224 -9.67 -14.22 -5.09
CA CYS A 224 -8.28 -14.10 -4.61
C CYS A 224 -7.93 -15.17 -3.58
N PHE A 225 -8.87 -15.57 -2.72
CA PHE A 225 -8.64 -16.61 -1.71
C PHE A 225 -8.40 -17.99 -2.33
N GLU A 226 -9.18 -18.34 -3.36
CA GLU A 226 -9.01 -19.61 -4.05
C GLU A 226 -7.72 -19.65 -4.86
N ILE A 227 -7.43 -18.57 -5.60
CA ILE A 227 -6.21 -18.44 -6.41
C ILE A 227 -4.97 -18.61 -5.52
N GLU A 228 -4.88 -17.86 -4.41
CA GLU A 228 -3.76 -17.96 -3.50
C GLU A 228 -3.63 -19.37 -2.90
N ARG A 229 -4.72 -19.89 -2.34
CA ARG A 229 -4.73 -21.21 -1.72
C ARG A 229 -4.25 -22.32 -2.67
N ARG A 230 -4.71 -22.29 -3.91
CA ARG A 230 -4.32 -23.29 -4.91
C ARG A 230 -2.88 -23.12 -5.35
N LEU A 231 -2.44 -21.91 -5.62
CA LEU A 231 -1.04 -21.65 -5.99
C LEU A 231 -0.08 -22.05 -4.87
N LYS A 232 -0.39 -21.77 -3.60
CA LYS A 232 0.39 -22.24 -2.44
C LYS A 232 0.46 -23.77 -2.36
N ALA A 233 -0.59 -24.48 -2.72
CA ALA A 233 -0.63 -25.94 -2.71
C ALA A 233 0.07 -26.60 -3.93
N GLU A 234 0.20 -25.87 -5.02
CA GLU A 234 0.63 -26.42 -6.32
C GLU A 234 2.02 -25.92 -6.77
N LEU A 235 2.63 -24.97 -6.04
CA LEU A 235 3.97 -24.43 -6.33
C LEU A 235 4.95 -24.71 -5.18
N ASP A 236 6.22 -24.89 -5.53
CA ASP A 236 7.34 -25.08 -4.60
C ASP A 236 8.06 -23.75 -4.27
N ILE A 237 7.40 -22.62 -4.47
CA ILE A 237 7.89 -21.28 -4.16
C ILE A 237 6.82 -20.51 -3.40
N PRO A 238 7.19 -19.53 -2.53
CA PRO A 238 6.23 -18.79 -1.73
C PRO A 238 5.26 -17.99 -2.60
N VAL A 239 3.98 -18.08 -2.27
CA VAL A 239 2.89 -17.28 -2.83
C VAL A 239 2.28 -16.44 -1.71
N PHE A 240 2.14 -15.14 -1.93
CA PHE A 240 1.68 -14.20 -0.92
C PHE A 240 0.78 -13.15 -1.56
N HIS A 241 -0.45 -13.04 -1.08
CA HIS A 241 -1.37 -11.99 -1.53
C HIS A 241 -1.23 -10.78 -0.60
N ASP A 242 -0.63 -9.70 -1.09
CA ASP A 242 -0.25 -8.58 -0.24
C ASP A 242 -1.45 -7.81 0.33
N ASP A 243 -2.53 -7.62 -0.44
CA ASP A 243 -3.76 -6.98 0.07
C ASP A 243 -4.41 -7.74 1.22
N GLN A 244 -4.21 -9.04 1.29
CA GLN A 244 -4.64 -9.86 2.42
C GLN A 244 -3.62 -9.78 3.56
N HIS A 245 -2.45 -10.33 3.34
CA HIS A 245 -1.50 -10.64 4.39
C HIS A 245 -0.58 -9.48 4.75
N GLY A 246 -0.11 -8.71 3.76
CA GLY A 246 0.68 -7.51 4.04
C GLY A 246 -0.11 -6.49 4.84
N THR A 247 -1.38 -6.29 4.45
CA THR A 247 -2.31 -5.41 5.18
C THR A 247 -2.60 -5.95 6.57
N ALA A 248 -2.85 -7.25 6.73
CA ALA A 248 -3.12 -7.84 8.05
C ALA A 248 -1.92 -7.71 9.00
N ILE A 249 -0.70 -7.94 8.51
CA ILE A 249 0.54 -7.85 9.29
C ILE A 249 0.79 -6.41 9.75
N VAL A 250 0.69 -5.42 8.85
CA VAL A 250 0.94 -4.02 9.20
C VAL A 250 -0.10 -3.48 10.18
N VAL A 251 -1.37 -3.87 10.03
CA VAL A 251 -2.45 -3.54 10.98
C VAL A 251 -2.18 -4.16 12.34
N MET A 252 -1.83 -5.43 12.39
CA MET A 252 -1.49 -6.10 13.65
C MET A 252 -0.30 -5.43 14.33
N ALA A 253 0.74 -5.07 13.61
CA ALA A 253 1.91 -4.36 14.16
C ALA A 253 1.51 -3.02 14.81
N ALA A 254 0.74 -2.19 14.10
CA ALA A 254 0.22 -0.94 14.63
C ALA A 254 -0.69 -1.16 15.84
N LEU A 255 -1.54 -2.19 15.81
CA LEU A 255 -2.46 -2.53 16.89
C LEU A 255 -1.71 -2.94 18.16
N LEU A 256 -0.64 -3.73 18.08
CA LEU A 256 0.17 -4.13 19.23
C LEU A 256 0.70 -2.91 19.99
N ASN A 257 1.25 -1.93 19.29
CA ASN A 257 1.74 -0.70 19.91
C ASN A 257 0.61 0.20 20.42
N ALA A 258 -0.50 0.31 19.70
CA ALA A 258 -1.67 1.04 20.17
C ALA A 258 -2.26 0.43 21.45
N LEU A 259 -2.38 -0.89 21.53
CA LEU A 259 -2.85 -1.61 22.73
C LEU A 259 -1.93 -1.36 23.93
N SER A 260 -0.62 -1.34 23.73
CA SER A 260 0.35 -1.00 24.78
C SER A 260 0.12 0.40 25.35
N LEU A 261 -0.16 1.39 24.48
CA LEU A 261 -0.44 2.78 24.91
C LEU A 261 -1.73 2.89 25.71
N VAL A 262 -2.81 2.22 25.28
CA VAL A 262 -4.10 2.25 26.00
C VAL A 262 -4.18 1.23 27.13
N LYS A 263 -3.11 0.46 27.37
CA LYS A 263 -3.01 -0.56 28.43
C LYS A 263 -4.11 -1.61 28.39
N LYS A 264 -4.47 -2.05 27.20
CA LYS A 264 -5.44 -3.12 26.97
C LYS A 264 -4.73 -4.33 26.37
N ALA A 265 -5.18 -5.54 26.69
CA ALA A 265 -4.66 -6.77 26.11
C ALA A 265 -5.52 -7.23 24.92
N LEU A 266 -4.90 -7.85 23.92
CA LEU A 266 -5.59 -8.28 22.69
C LEU A 266 -6.79 -9.19 22.94
N GLN A 267 -6.70 -10.06 23.94
CA GLN A 267 -7.80 -10.97 24.34
C GLN A 267 -8.98 -10.26 25.04
N ASP A 268 -8.78 -9.03 25.54
CA ASP A 268 -9.79 -8.33 26.33
C ASP A 268 -10.61 -7.31 25.51
N VAL A 269 -10.15 -6.96 24.33
CA VAL A 269 -10.74 -5.90 23.49
C VAL A 269 -11.82 -6.42 22.54
N LYS A 270 -12.87 -5.62 22.34
CA LYS A 270 -13.83 -5.78 21.24
C LYS A 270 -13.31 -5.04 20.01
N ILE A 271 -13.11 -5.78 18.93
CA ILE A 271 -12.55 -5.27 17.66
C ILE A 271 -13.65 -5.26 16.60
N VAL A 272 -13.90 -4.13 15.99
CA VAL A 272 -14.80 -3.99 14.84
C VAL A 272 -13.97 -3.80 13.57
N ILE A 273 -14.14 -4.71 12.61
CA ILE A 273 -13.50 -4.65 11.30
C ILE A 273 -14.60 -4.31 10.27
N ASN A 274 -14.51 -3.14 9.64
CA ASN A 274 -15.46 -2.72 8.61
C ASN A 274 -14.86 -2.87 7.22
N GLY A 275 -15.40 -3.80 6.45
CA GLY A 275 -14.92 -4.23 5.14
C GLY A 275 -14.62 -5.72 5.13
N ALA A 276 -15.56 -6.54 4.62
CA ALA A 276 -15.45 -8.00 4.56
C ALA A 276 -14.90 -8.48 3.19
N GLY A 277 -13.90 -7.77 2.68
CA GLY A 277 -13.11 -8.12 1.50
C GLY A 277 -11.81 -8.85 1.86
N ALA A 278 -10.85 -8.84 0.95
CA ALA A 278 -9.55 -9.51 1.11
C ALA A 278 -8.84 -9.08 2.41
N ALA A 279 -8.64 -7.77 2.61
CA ALA A 279 -7.96 -7.23 3.79
C ALA A 279 -8.69 -7.55 5.10
N GLY A 280 -10.00 -7.22 5.19
CA GLY A 280 -10.73 -7.37 6.45
C GLY A 280 -10.84 -8.82 6.93
N ILE A 281 -10.99 -9.77 6.01
CA ILE A 281 -10.98 -11.20 6.32
C ILE A 281 -9.60 -11.62 6.83
N ALA A 282 -8.53 -11.25 6.13
CA ALA A 282 -7.17 -11.60 6.52
C ALA A 282 -6.76 -10.98 7.87
N ILE A 283 -7.17 -9.73 8.15
CA ILE A 283 -6.96 -9.08 9.45
C ILE A 283 -7.65 -9.89 10.55
N GLY A 284 -8.94 -10.22 10.38
CA GLY A 284 -9.70 -10.98 11.37
C GLY A 284 -9.10 -12.37 11.64
N GLN A 285 -8.67 -13.07 10.59
CA GLN A 285 -8.02 -14.36 10.71
C GLN A 285 -6.67 -14.27 11.44
N LEU A 286 -5.83 -13.29 11.08
CA LEU A 286 -4.53 -13.11 11.72
C LEU A 286 -4.65 -12.74 13.20
N LEU A 287 -5.58 -11.82 13.55
CA LEU A 287 -5.84 -11.45 14.95
C LEU A 287 -6.36 -12.63 15.78
N LYS A 288 -7.23 -13.45 15.20
CA LYS A 288 -7.70 -14.70 15.83
C LYS A 288 -6.53 -15.66 16.10
N ARG A 289 -5.62 -15.83 15.14
CA ARG A 289 -4.40 -16.66 15.30
C ARG A 289 -3.45 -16.08 16.35
N ALA A 290 -3.37 -14.75 16.45
CA ALA A 290 -2.56 -14.05 17.45
C ALA A 290 -3.17 -14.04 18.88
N GLY A 291 -4.35 -14.65 19.08
CA GLY A 291 -4.97 -14.81 20.39
C GLY A 291 -6.12 -13.86 20.71
N ALA A 292 -6.62 -13.08 19.75
CA ALA A 292 -7.87 -12.36 19.93
C ALA A 292 -9.04 -13.35 20.07
N ILE A 293 -9.99 -13.07 20.96
CA ILE A 293 -11.18 -13.91 21.16
C ILE A 293 -12.10 -13.79 19.95
N PRO A 294 -12.43 -14.90 19.24
CA PRO A 294 -13.20 -14.86 17.99
C PRO A 294 -14.54 -14.13 18.12
N GLU A 295 -15.26 -14.32 19.22
CA GLU A 295 -16.56 -13.69 19.49
C GLU A 295 -16.46 -12.19 19.74
N ARG A 296 -15.25 -11.66 19.96
CA ARG A 296 -14.98 -10.23 20.12
C ARG A 296 -14.47 -9.56 18.84
N ILE A 297 -14.26 -10.32 17.76
CA ILE A 297 -13.94 -9.80 16.44
C ILE A 297 -15.23 -9.69 15.63
N ILE A 298 -15.74 -8.48 15.46
CA ILE A 298 -17.00 -8.21 14.77
C ILE A 298 -16.68 -7.70 13.35
N LEU A 299 -16.84 -8.60 12.38
CA LEU A 299 -16.69 -8.23 10.96
C LEU A 299 -17.98 -7.60 10.45
N CYS A 300 -17.88 -6.48 9.74
CA CYS A 300 -19.00 -5.77 9.13
C CYS A 300 -18.81 -5.63 7.62
N ASP A 301 -19.89 -5.67 6.87
CA ASP A 301 -19.97 -5.33 5.46
C ASP A 301 -21.13 -4.35 5.18
N ARG A 302 -21.48 -4.11 3.92
CA ARG A 302 -22.58 -3.19 3.54
C ARG A 302 -23.94 -3.54 4.16
N GLN A 303 -24.15 -4.77 4.61
CA GLN A 303 -25.38 -5.22 5.25
C GLN A 303 -25.30 -5.14 6.78
N GLY A 304 -24.20 -4.63 7.35
CA GLY A 304 -23.93 -4.59 8.79
C GLY A 304 -23.09 -5.78 9.26
N ILE A 305 -23.32 -6.24 10.49
CA ILE A 305 -22.58 -7.33 11.14
C ILE A 305 -22.67 -8.61 10.29
N VAL A 306 -21.53 -9.26 10.04
CA VAL A 306 -21.48 -10.58 9.41
C VAL A 306 -21.91 -11.62 10.44
N SER A 307 -23.19 -11.99 10.38
CA SER A 307 -23.82 -12.87 11.35
C SER A 307 -24.01 -14.28 10.81
N THR A 308 -23.91 -15.28 11.70
CA THR A 308 -24.21 -16.70 11.39
C THR A 308 -25.64 -16.94 10.93
N THR A 309 -26.54 -15.96 11.11
CA THR A 309 -27.94 -16.02 10.65
C THR A 309 -28.12 -15.65 9.18
N ARG A 310 -27.04 -15.24 8.48
CA ARG A 310 -27.11 -14.88 7.05
C ARG A 310 -26.96 -16.10 6.16
N ASP A 311 -27.78 -16.21 5.12
CA ASP A 311 -27.83 -17.36 4.23
C ASP A 311 -26.72 -17.41 3.17
N ASN A 312 -26.10 -16.28 2.82
CA ASN A 312 -25.17 -16.16 1.67
C ASN A 312 -23.76 -15.75 2.10
N LEU A 313 -23.18 -16.41 3.08
CA LEU A 313 -21.79 -16.19 3.50
C LEU A 313 -20.84 -17.03 2.67
N THR A 314 -19.75 -16.39 2.20
CA THR A 314 -18.61 -17.16 1.69
C THR A 314 -17.94 -17.93 2.83
N PRO A 315 -17.21 -19.04 2.56
CA PRO A 315 -16.53 -19.79 3.61
C PRO A 315 -15.66 -18.91 4.53
N GLN A 316 -14.95 -17.93 3.95
CA GLN A 316 -14.09 -17.01 4.69
C GLN A 316 -14.89 -16.08 5.61
N LYS A 317 -16.05 -15.59 5.18
CA LYS A 317 -16.96 -14.81 6.03
C LYS A 317 -17.58 -15.65 7.12
N GLN A 318 -17.93 -16.91 6.81
CA GLN A 318 -18.51 -17.85 7.77
C GLN A 318 -17.56 -18.15 8.94
N GLU A 319 -16.26 -18.23 8.68
CA GLU A 319 -15.24 -18.44 9.71
C GLU A 319 -15.17 -17.32 10.76
N LEU A 320 -15.53 -16.09 10.37
CA LEU A 320 -15.50 -14.89 11.22
C LEU A 320 -16.92 -14.42 11.61
N ALA A 321 -17.96 -15.14 11.20
CA ALA A 321 -19.34 -14.78 11.51
C ALA A 321 -19.64 -14.98 13.00
N VAL A 322 -20.33 -14.00 13.60
CA VAL A 322 -20.77 -14.02 14.99
C VAL A 322 -22.30 -14.23 15.08
N THR A 323 -22.82 -14.54 16.25
CA THR A 323 -24.27 -14.66 16.45
C THR A 323 -24.99 -13.30 16.57
N GLU A 324 -24.22 -12.25 16.86
CA GLU A 324 -24.71 -10.87 16.95
C GLU A 324 -25.19 -10.37 15.59
N THR A 325 -26.27 -9.58 15.57
CA THR A 325 -26.82 -8.94 14.36
C THR A 325 -26.92 -7.44 14.58
N GLY A 326 -26.90 -6.66 13.52
CA GLY A 326 -27.05 -5.21 13.60
C GLY A 326 -26.29 -4.45 12.53
N SER A 327 -26.34 -3.15 12.62
CA SER A 327 -25.60 -2.21 11.76
C SER A 327 -24.14 -2.04 12.22
N LEU A 328 -23.35 -1.34 11.43
CA LEU A 328 -22.01 -0.88 11.85
C LEU A 328 -22.08 -0.05 13.14
N ALA A 329 -23.08 0.82 13.28
CA ALA A 329 -23.26 1.63 14.49
C ALA A 329 -23.53 0.76 15.73
N ASP A 330 -24.26 -0.36 15.57
CA ASP A 330 -24.49 -1.31 16.67
C ASP A 330 -23.21 -2.06 17.02
N ALA A 331 -22.42 -2.48 16.04
CA ALA A 331 -21.13 -3.12 16.24
C ALA A 331 -20.16 -2.23 17.04
N MET A 332 -20.11 -0.93 16.72
CA MET A 332 -19.20 0.03 17.36
C MET A 332 -19.57 0.37 18.81
N LYS A 333 -20.81 0.09 19.25
CA LYS A 333 -21.16 0.27 20.65
C LYS A 333 -20.28 -0.58 21.56
N LYS A 334 -19.60 0.09 22.51
CA LYS A 334 -18.67 -0.54 23.44
C LYS A 334 -17.54 -1.32 22.75
N ALA A 335 -17.17 -0.95 21.53
CA ALA A 335 -15.95 -1.43 20.90
C ALA A 335 -14.74 -0.69 21.45
N ASP A 336 -13.59 -1.34 21.51
CA ASP A 336 -12.31 -0.75 21.90
C ASP A 336 -11.52 -0.32 20.66
N ILE A 337 -11.63 -1.11 19.61
CA ILE A 337 -10.84 -0.94 18.37
C ILE A 337 -11.80 -0.89 17.17
N PHE A 338 -11.59 0.05 16.28
CA PHE A 338 -12.17 0.09 14.95
C PHE A 338 -11.07 0.00 13.88
N ILE A 339 -11.25 -0.91 12.92
CA ILE A 339 -10.37 -1.11 11.77
C ILE A 339 -11.22 -0.97 10.50
N GLY A 340 -10.99 0.08 9.73
CA GLY A 340 -11.69 0.36 8.48
C GLY A 340 -10.83 -0.01 7.27
N VAL A 341 -11.37 -0.88 6.41
CA VAL A 341 -10.83 -1.29 5.11
C VAL A 341 -11.96 -1.34 4.08
N SER A 342 -12.76 -0.27 4.01
CA SER A 342 -14.05 -0.31 3.33
C SER A 342 -14.25 0.87 2.36
N ALA A 343 -14.97 1.88 2.78
CA ALA A 343 -15.38 3.00 1.95
C ALA A 343 -15.28 4.33 2.73
N PRO A 344 -15.11 5.45 2.04
CA PRO A 344 -14.97 6.75 2.67
C PRO A 344 -16.23 7.17 3.46
N ASN A 345 -16.03 7.87 4.58
CA ASN A 345 -17.06 8.58 5.35
C ASN A 345 -18.21 7.68 5.86
N VAL A 346 -17.96 6.40 6.12
CA VAL A 346 -18.98 5.46 6.65
C VAL A 346 -19.09 5.47 8.17
N VAL A 347 -18.14 6.08 8.86
CA VAL A 347 -18.13 6.23 10.33
C VAL A 347 -18.43 7.68 10.70
N THR A 348 -19.24 7.88 11.75
CA THR A 348 -19.58 9.21 12.26
C THR A 348 -18.94 9.45 13.64
N PRO A 349 -18.77 10.72 14.05
CA PRO A 349 -18.29 11.04 15.41
C PRO A 349 -19.15 10.45 16.53
N GLU A 350 -20.47 10.28 16.31
CA GLU A 350 -21.38 9.69 17.27
C GLU A 350 -21.11 8.19 17.45
N MET A 351 -20.78 7.47 16.36
CA MET A 351 -20.37 6.06 16.44
C MET A 351 -19.09 5.92 17.26
N VAL A 352 -18.10 6.79 17.06
CA VAL A 352 -16.85 6.80 17.85
C VAL A 352 -17.15 7.13 19.33
N SER A 353 -18.04 8.08 19.61
CA SER A 353 -18.45 8.42 20.98
C SER A 353 -19.18 7.29 21.70
N ALA A 354 -19.72 6.32 20.99
CA ALA A 354 -20.38 5.14 21.56
C ALA A 354 -19.41 3.99 21.90
N MET A 355 -18.14 4.12 21.54
CA MET A 355 -17.09 3.16 21.88
C MET A 355 -16.69 3.22 23.36
N ASN A 356 -15.88 2.28 23.80
CA ASN A 356 -15.31 2.27 25.15
C ASN A 356 -14.33 3.46 25.33
N SER A 357 -13.87 3.67 26.58
CA SER A 357 -12.81 4.63 26.88
C SER A 357 -11.53 4.28 26.11
N ASP A 358 -10.79 5.32 25.73
CA ASP A 358 -9.51 5.23 25.02
C ASP A 358 -9.60 4.39 23.73
N PRO A 359 -10.55 4.70 22.81
CA PRO A 359 -10.71 3.93 21.58
C PRO A 359 -9.55 4.13 20.62
N VAL A 360 -9.22 3.08 19.87
CA VAL A 360 -8.24 3.11 18.78
C VAL A 360 -8.98 3.06 17.45
N ILE A 361 -8.67 3.98 16.55
CA ILE A 361 -9.27 4.05 15.21
C ILE A 361 -8.17 3.89 14.15
N MET A 362 -8.35 2.91 13.27
CA MET A 362 -7.51 2.69 12.08
C MET A 362 -8.40 2.81 10.84
N ALA A 363 -8.48 4.01 10.26
CA ALA A 363 -9.33 4.32 9.11
C ALA A 363 -8.50 4.34 7.82
N MET A 364 -8.44 3.19 7.11
CA MET A 364 -7.44 2.95 6.08
C MET A 364 -7.95 3.13 4.65
N SER A 365 -9.23 3.46 4.44
CA SER A 365 -9.76 3.75 3.11
C SER A 365 -8.99 4.91 2.45
N ASN A 366 -8.65 4.75 1.17
CA ASN A 366 -7.93 5.73 0.37
C ASN A 366 -8.74 6.13 -0.87
N PRO A 367 -8.66 7.40 -1.33
CA PRO A 367 -7.90 8.53 -0.76
C PRO A 367 -8.58 9.20 0.45
N ILE A 368 -9.83 8.87 0.74
CA ILE A 368 -10.62 9.44 1.84
C ILE A 368 -10.86 8.33 2.87
N PRO A 369 -10.49 8.53 4.15
CA PRO A 369 -10.69 7.53 5.20
C PRO A 369 -12.17 7.34 5.56
N GLU A 370 -12.49 6.27 6.29
CA GLU A 370 -13.83 5.99 6.81
C GLU A 370 -14.37 7.09 7.74
N ILE A 371 -13.46 7.79 8.40
CA ILE A 371 -13.73 9.00 9.17
C ILE A 371 -12.50 9.90 9.14
N GLN A 372 -12.71 11.20 9.02
CA GLN A 372 -11.63 12.18 9.04
C GLN A 372 -11.05 12.30 10.45
N PRO A 373 -9.72 12.20 10.65
CA PRO A 373 -9.09 12.30 11.97
C PRO A 373 -9.46 13.58 12.74
N GLU A 374 -9.61 14.70 12.04
CA GLU A 374 -9.95 15.99 12.64
C GLU A 374 -11.32 16.01 13.33
N LEU A 375 -12.24 15.14 12.93
CA LEU A 375 -13.58 15.07 13.51
C LEU A 375 -13.61 14.31 14.84
N ILE A 376 -12.54 13.60 15.17
CA ILE A 376 -12.47 12.68 16.31
C ILE A 376 -11.20 12.87 17.18
N ALA A 377 -10.36 13.84 16.89
CA ALA A 377 -9.09 14.05 17.56
C ALA A 377 -9.20 14.19 19.10
N ASP A 378 -10.33 14.71 19.59
CA ASP A 378 -10.63 14.88 21.01
C ASP A 378 -11.31 13.64 21.66
N ARG A 379 -11.55 12.57 20.92
CA ARG A 379 -12.37 11.42 21.32
C ARG A 379 -11.65 10.09 21.28
N VAL A 380 -10.47 10.05 20.68
CA VAL A 380 -9.70 8.81 20.47
C VAL A 380 -8.35 8.89 21.15
N ALA A 381 -7.89 7.75 21.65
CA ALA A 381 -6.54 7.66 22.21
C ALA A 381 -5.47 7.58 21.10
N VAL A 382 -5.77 6.85 20.03
CA VAL A 382 -4.87 6.67 18.89
C VAL A 382 -5.68 6.68 17.60
N CYS A 383 -5.21 7.45 16.62
CA CYS A 383 -5.74 7.45 15.26
C CYS A 383 -4.64 7.09 14.27
N ALA A 384 -4.95 6.20 13.32
CA ALA A 384 -4.09 5.80 12.21
C ALA A 384 -4.87 5.79 10.90
N THR A 385 -4.21 6.02 9.78
CA THR A 385 -4.84 6.05 8.45
C THR A 385 -3.96 5.35 7.42
N GLY A 386 -4.51 5.10 6.22
CA GLY A 386 -3.71 4.66 5.05
C GLY A 386 -2.95 5.80 4.37
N ARG A 387 -3.16 7.06 4.76
CA ARG A 387 -2.62 8.25 4.08
C ARG A 387 -1.25 8.64 4.62
N SER A 388 -0.37 9.08 3.73
CA SER A 388 1.00 9.51 4.05
C SER A 388 1.10 10.92 4.66
N ASP A 389 0.04 11.71 4.59
CA ASP A 389 -0.02 13.07 5.13
C ASP A 389 -0.56 13.15 6.57
N TYR A 390 -0.84 11.98 7.18
CA TYR A 390 -1.22 11.85 8.59
C TYR A 390 -0.18 11.05 9.39
N PRO A 391 -0.10 11.25 10.70
CA PRO A 391 0.64 10.36 11.60
C PRO A 391 0.14 8.92 11.50
N ASN A 392 0.99 7.97 11.86
CA ASN A 392 0.64 6.54 11.89
C ASN A 392 0.12 6.01 10.56
N GLN A 393 0.83 6.30 9.46
CA GLN A 393 0.47 5.72 8.17
C GLN A 393 0.59 4.21 8.19
N ILE A 394 -0.53 3.50 8.03
CA ILE A 394 -0.56 2.05 7.87
C ILE A 394 -0.43 1.73 6.38
N ASN A 395 0.72 1.13 6.01
CA ASN A 395 1.03 0.80 4.62
C ASN A 395 1.78 -0.54 4.55
N ASN A 396 1.32 -1.44 3.69
CA ASN A 396 1.91 -2.77 3.48
C ASN A 396 3.35 -2.74 2.96
N VAL A 397 3.84 -1.61 2.44
CA VAL A 397 5.25 -1.41 2.08
C VAL A 397 6.22 -1.68 3.22
N LEU A 398 5.78 -1.57 4.47
CA LEU A 398 6.57 -1.90 5.64
C LEU A 398 6.79 -3.41 5.82
N VAL A 399 6.05 -4.24 5.10
CA VAL A 399 5.95 -5.69 5.33
C VAL A 399 6.50 -6.53 4.16
N PHE A 400 5.88 -6.42 2.97
CA PHE A 400 6.14 -7.36 1.88
C PHE A 400 7.62 -7.39 1.43
N PRO A 401 8.38 -6.26 1.41
CA PRO A 401 9.78 -6.33 1.00
C PRO A 401 10.61 -7.21 1.94
N GLY A 402 10.40 -7.06 3.25
CA GLY A 402 11.11 -7.85 4.27
C GLY A 402 10.74 -9.33 4.26
N ILE A 403 9.46 -9.66 4.08
CA ILE A 403 8.99 -11.04 3.97
C ILE A 403 9.65 -11.75 2.78
N PHE A 404 9.58 -11.15 1.59
CA PHE A 404 10.18 -11.75 0.40
C PHE A 404 11.71 -11.74 0.44
N LYS A 405 12.34 -10.73 1.07
CA LYS A 405 13.80 -10.70 1.26
C LYS A 405 14.29 -11.96 1.98
N TRP A 406 13.61 -12.35 3.06
CA TRP A 406 13.95 -13.56 3.77
C TRP A 406 13.52 -14.80 3.01
N ALA A 407 12.32 -14.85 2.47
CA ALA A 407 11.77 -16.03 1.79
C ALA A 407 12.66 -16.46 0.60
N LEU A 408 13.12 -15.51 -0.23
CA LEU A 408 14.01 -15.81 -1.34
C LEU A 408 15.43 -16.18 -0.88
N ALA A 409 15.94 -15.52 0.17
CA ALA A 409 17.27 -15.84 0.71
C ALA A 409 17.34 -17.24 1.35
N SER A 410 16.22 -17.76 1.83
CA SER A 410 16.11 -19.05 2.53
C SER A 410 15.47 -20.17 1.69
N TRP A 411 15.00 -19.84 0.48
CA TRP A 411 14.35 -20.76 -0.47
C TRP A 411 13.19 -21.54 0.16
N VAL A 412 12.37 -20.84 0.96
CA VAL A 412 11.20 -21.46 1.57
C VAL A 412 10.06 -21.60 0.58
N ASN A 413 9.21 -22.60 0.81
CA ASN A 413 8.08 -22.89 -0.07
C ASN A 413 6.80 -22.17 0.35
N ASP A 414 6.70 -21.75 1.61
CA ASP A 414 5.52 -21.08 2.15
C ASP A 414 5.87 -19.99 3.18
N ILE A 415 4.93 -19.06 3.36
CA ILE A 415 4.93 -18.04 4.41
C ILE A 415 3.79 -18.38 5.36
N THR A 416 4.12 -18.98 6.52
CA THR A 416 3.14 -19.49 7.48
C THR A 416 2.48 -18.39 8.31
N ASP A 417 1.43 -18.74 9.05
CA ASP A 417 0.76 -17.78 9.94
C ASP A 417 1.68 -17.36 11.10
N GLU A 418 2.53 -18.25 11.60
CA GLU A 418 3.54 -17.97 12.62
C GLU A 418 4.56 -16.94 12.13
N MET A 419 5.00 -17.07 10.89
CA MET A 419 5.90 -16.11 10.24
C MET A 419 5.23 -14.73 10.07
N LYS A 420 3.94 -14.69 9.74
CA LYS A 420 3.16 -13.44 9.62
C LYS A 420 3.01 -12.74 10.97
N ILE A 421 2.74 -13.50 12.04
CA ILE A 421 2.66 -12.97 13.42
C ILE A 421 4.02 -12.42 13.83
N ALA A 422 5.11 -13.18 13.62
CA ALA A 422 6.45 -12.74 13.92
C ALA A 422 6.86 -11.48 13.14
N ALA A 423 6.45 -11.37 11.88
CA ALA A 423 6.65 -10.16 11.08
C ALA A 423 5.96 -8.94 11.69
N ALA A 424 4.72 -9.11 12.18
CA ALA A 424 3.97 -8.04 12.84
C ALA A 424 4.63 -7.63 14.18
N GLU A 425 5.05 -8.59 14.99
CA GLU A 425 5.77 -8.34 16.25
C GLU A 425 7.13 -7.67 16.02
N GLY A 426 7.87 -8.14 15.02
CA GLY A 426 9.13 -7.52 14.62
C GLY A 426 8.94 -6.08 14.16
N LEU A 427 7.95 -5.82 13.32
CA LEU A 427 7.62 -4.48 12.86
C LEU A 427 7.16 -3.56 14.01
N ALA A 428 6.37 -4.07 14.94
CA ALA A 428 5.96 -3.32 16.13
C ALA A 428 7.17 -2.95 17.00
N SER A 429 8.11 -3.87 17.18
CA SER A 429 9.34 -3.66 17.99
C SER A 429 10.29 -2.61 17.39
N ALA A 430 10.17 -2.29 16.11
CA ALA A 430 10.94 -1.22 15.48
C ALA A 430 10.63 0.18 16.07
N VAL A 431 9.51 0.31 16.76
CA VAL A 431 9.16 1.53 17.53
C VAL A 431 9.46 1.27 19.02
N GLU A 432 10.65 1.60 19.45
CA GLU A 432 11.09 1.36 20.86
C GLU A 432 10.20 2.06 21.89
N HIS A 433 9.73 3.26 21.58
CA HIS A 433 8.88 4.09 22.46
C HIS A 433 7.64 4.56 21.70
N PRO A 434 6.58 3.74 21.62
CA PRO A 434 5.35 4.14 20.97
C PRO A 434 4.74 5.40 21.60
N THR A 435 4.20 6.27 20.76
CA THR A 435 3.40 7.45 21.15
C THR A 435 2.11 7.48 20.34
N THR A 436 1.16 8.33 20.71
CA THR A 436 -0.11 8.47 19.98
C THR A 436 0.08 8.82 18.51
N ASP A 437 1.19 9.48 18.17
CA ASP A 437 1.53 9.90 16.81
C ASP A 437 2.58 9.00 16.14
N LYS A 438 3.09 7.99 16.85
CA LYS A 438 4.06 7.02 16.32
C LYS A 438 3.86 5.63 16.92
N ILE A 439 2.88 4.88 16.39
CA ILE A 439 2.64 3.47 16.73
C ILE A 439 3.26 2.50 15.71
N ILE A 440 3.75 3.01 14.59
CA ILE A 440 4.37 2.23 13.52
C ILE A 440 5.53 3.04 12.94
N PRO A 441 6.62 2.40 12.45
CA PRO A 441 7.71 3.14 11.83
C PRO A 441 7.29 3.76 10.50
N GLY A 442 7.98 4.81 10.09
CA GLY A 442 7.82 5.38 8.74
C GLY A 442 8.47 4.50 7.67
N PRO A 443 7.97 4.53 6.41
CA PRO A 443 8.48 3.66 5.35
C PRO A 443 9.94 3.95 4.95
N PHE A 444 10.45 5.13 5.26
CA PHE A 444 11.83 5.53 4.96
C PHE A 444 12.78 5.37 6.14
N GLU A 445 12.31 4.82 7.26
CA GLU A 445 13.21 4.48 8.37
C GLU A 445 14.14 3.32 7.93
N PRO A 446 15.44 3.41 8.21
CA PRO A 446 16.38 2.40 7.78
C PRO A 446 16.09 1.06 8.45
N TRP A 447 16.45 -0.04 7.76
CA TRP A 447 16.44 -1.42 8.30
C TRP A 447 15.04 -2.05 8.51
N ILE A 448 13.93 -1.40 8.14
CA ILE A 448 12.59 -1.98 8.36
C ILE A 448 12.45 -3.33 7.66
N ALA A 449 12.85 -3.44 6.40
CA ALA A 449 12.81 -4.71 5.68
C ALA A 449 13.70 -5.77 6.34
N ASP A 450 14.85 -5.38 6.91
CA ASP A 450 15.75 -6.31 7.62
C ASP A 450 15.16 -6.75 8.96
N ILE A 451 14.50 -5.86 9.70
CA ILE A 451 13.79 -6.18 10.95
C ILE A 451 12.71 -7.22 10.68
N VAL A 452 11.87 -6.99 9.68
CA VAL A 452 10.82 -7.92 9.27
C VAL A 452 11.42 -9.26 8.82
N ALA A 453 12.45 -9.22 7.95
CA ALA A 453 13.12 -10.42 7.46
C ALA A 453 13.72 -11.27 8.61
N ASN A 454 14.36 -10.61 9.60
CA ASN A 454 14.93 -11.30 10.75
C ASN A 454 13.87 -11.88 11.68
N ALA A 455 12.75 -11.16 11.88
CA ALA A 455 11.65 -11.66 12.69
C ALA A 455 11.03 -12.92 12.07
N VAL A 456 10.78 -12.91 10.77
CA VAL A 456 10.27 -14.06 10.02
C VAL A 456 11.26 -15.24 10.09
N LYS A 457 12.56 -14.97 9.93
CA LYS A 457 13.62 -16.00 10.05
C LYS A 457 13.61 -16.73 11.38
N ASN A 458 13.34 -16.01 12.46
CA ASN A 458 13.37 -16.59 13.81
C ASN A 458 12.11 -17.43 14.13
N ALA A 459 11.07 -17.33 13.34
CA ALA A 459 9.80 -18.05 13.47
C ALA A 459 9.68 -19.23 12.48
N ALA A 460 10.64 -19.40 11.58
CA ALA A 460 10.70 -20.50 10.59
C ALA A 460 11.42 -21.76 11.16
#